data_32beb750e1b32b3f32ae3d7124117a2a
#
_entry.id   32beb750e1b32b3f32ae3d7124117a2a
#
_cell.length_a   1.000
_cell.length_b   1.000
_cell.length_c   1.000
_cell.angle_alpha   90.00
_cell.angle_beta   90.00
_cell.angle_gamma   90.00
#
_symmetry.space_group_name_H-M   'P 1'
#
loop_
_entity.id
_entity.type
_entity.pdbx_description
1 polymer ?
#
loop_
_entity_poly.entity_id
_entity_poly.type
_entity_poly.pdbx_seq_one_letter_code
_entity_poly.pdbx_strand_id
1 'polypeptide(L)'
;LAQALSACELPAAYMGTLGAAFGGTLVAGEMTTPDAVTVQRELAGFAARRARKVAMEVSSHGLAQGRVGEVHFDAAVFTNLTRDHLDFHGDMQRYGAAKASLFEREDVRLRVFNVDDAFGAQLAARPAFADRIACSRLPGAEPAGRFVLAHDVRFDATGTQFAIASSFGSARVATRLLGEFNVDNVLAVLAVLLGSGVELQRAVDALQSLTAPSGRLEVLTRAGAPLVVVDYAHSPDALEKALQVLRRHCAGRLIAVFGCGGDRDRGKRPQMGAVAARLADAVVITDDNPRSESGDAIVAQILAGCAGCAGSATPVSVQRDRRAAIAGAIGGAQAGDVVLVAGKGHESVQIVGLEHRPFSDQAEVRAALGVPVVVLPALSLPLS
;
A
#
# COMPACT_ATOMS: atom_id res chain seq x y z
N LEU A 1 9.59 -4.41 2.58
CA LEU A 1 11.03 -4.71 2.70
C LEU A 1 11.44 -4.88 4.17
N ALA A 2 11.11 -3.94 5.08
CA ALA A 2 11.46 -4.08 6.51
C ALA A 2 10.95 -5.39 7.14
N GLN A 3 9.69 -5.77 6.85
CA GLN A 3 9.11 -7.04 7.30
C GLN A 3 9.92 -8.24 6.76
N ALA A 4 10.24 -8.25 5.46
CA ALA A 4 10.97 -9.35 4.84
C ALA A 4 12.39 -9.48 5.38
N LEU A 5 13.11 -8.36 5.55
CA LEU A 5 14.43 -8.36 6.18
C LEU A 5 14.37 -8.92 7.61
N SER A 6 13.39 -8.48 8.41
CA SER A 6 13.22 -8.97 9.78
C SER A 6 12.88 -10.46 9.82
N ALA A 7 12.07 -10.97 8.90
CA ALA A 7 11.79 -12.40 8.74
C ALA A 7 13.06 -13.21 8.35
N CYS A 8 14.01 -12.57 7.69
CA CYS A 8 15.34 -13.12 7.42
C CYS A 8 16.35 -12.91 8.56
N GLU A 9 15.92 -12.69 9.81
CA GLU A 9 16.76 -12.44 10.98
C GLU A 9 17.71 -11.22 10.84
N LEU A 10 17.31 -10.27 10.01
CA LEU A 10 17.99 -8.99 9.84
C LEU A 10 17.06 -7.90 10.43
N PRO A 11 17.12 -7.62 11.75
CA PRO A 11 16.21 -6.65 12.37
C PRO A 11 16.21 -5.34 11.60
N ALA A 12 15.07 -5.02 10.99
CA ALA A 12 14.97 -3.89 10.08
C ALA A 12 13.92 -2.88 10.54
N ALA A 13 14.31 -1.60 10.55
CA ALA A 13 13.41 -0.48 10.78
C ALA A 13 12.78 -0.03 9.45
N TYR A 14 11.69 0.72 9.57
CA TYR A 14 11.02 1.40 8.47
C TYR A 14 10.98 2.90 8.73
N MET A 15 11.16 3.71 7.69
CA MET A 15 10.92 5.15 7.68
C MET A 15 10.23 5.54 6.37
N GLY A 16 9.08 6.19 6.42
CA GLY A 16 8.35 6.57 5.23
C GLY A 16 7.02 7.25 5.51
N THR A 17 6.09 7.18 4.60
CA THR A 17 4.79 7.88 4.65
C THR A 17 3.98 7.57 5.92
N LEU A 18 4.07 6.36 6.44
CA LEU A 18 3.40 5.99 7.69
C LEU A 18 4.12 6.49 8.96
N GLY A 19 5.34 7.03 8.80
CA GLY A 19 6.18 7.46 9.90
C GLY A 19 7.42 6.60 10.07
N ALA A 20 7.84 6.36 11.31
CA ALA A 20 9.02 5.59 11.69
C ALA A 20 8.62 4.37 12.53
N ALA A 21 9.09 3.18 12.16
CA ALA A 21 8.72 1.95 12.85
C ALA A 21 9.92 1.02 13.11
N PHE A 22 9.97 0.44 14.31
CA PHE A 22 10.92 -0.62 14.67
C PHE A 22 10.42 -1.41 15.88
N GLY A 23 10.57 -2.74 15.85
CA GLY A 23 10.21 -3.61 16.97
C GLY A 23 8.71 -3.58 17.35
N GLY A 24 7.83 -3.45 16.34
CA GLY A 24 6.38 -3.42 16.54
C GLY A 24 5.81 -2.04 16.92
N THR A 25 6.64 -1.03 17.13
CA THR A 25 6.20 0.34 17.42
C THR A 25 6.23 1.17 16.15
N LEU A 26 5.13 1.85 15.82
CA LEU A 26 5.03 2.83 14.74
C LEU A 26 4.78 4.22 15.37
N VAL A 27 5.64 5.17 15.05
CA VAL A 27 5.47 6.59 15.39
C VAL A 27 5.08 7.30 14.10
N ALA A 28 3.88 7.88 14.06
CA ALA A 28 3.39 8.59 12.89
C ALA A 28 4.30 9.78 12.54
N GLY A 29 4.51 10.00 11.25
CA GLY A 29 5.28 11.10 10.70
C GLY A 29 4.43 12.04 9.87
N GLU A 30 4.89 13.28 9.69
CA GLU A 30 4.20 14.29 8.87
C GLU A 30 4.60 14.23 7.40
N MET A 31 5.77 13.67 7.10
CA MET A 31 6.37 13.63 5.76
C MET A 31 6.91 12.26 5.42
N THR A 32 6.77 11.86 4.15
CA THR A 32 7.36 10.61 3.63
C THR A 32 8.86 10.54 3.88
N THR A 33 9.59 11.64 3.64
CA THR A 33 11.00 11.80 3.95
C THR A 33 11.13 13.02 4.83
N PRO A 34 11.39 12.86 6.14
CA PRO A 34 11.57 13.98 7.06
C PRO A 34 12.74 14.91 6.67
N ASP A 35 12.89 16.02 7.37
CA ASP A 35 14.07 16.87 7.24
C ASP A 35 15.36 16.13 7.65
N ALA A 36 16.53 16.64 7.21
CA ALA A 36 17.81 15.96 7.37
C ALA A 36 18.16 15.68 8.84
N VAL A 37 17.84 16.59 9.75
CA VAL A 37 18.12 16.42 11.20
C VAL A 37 17.26 15.32 11.78
N THR A 38 15.98 15.31 11.45
CA THR A 38 15.05 14.26 11.87
C THR A 38 15.45 12.90 11.29
N VAL A 39 15.84 12.83 10.01
CA VAL A 39 16.35 11.59 9.40
C VAL A 39 17.54 11.05 10.20
N GLN A 40 18.55 11.87 10.51
CA GLN A 40 19.72 11.42 11.26
C GLN A 40 19.38 11.01 12.70
N ARG A 41 18.48 11.72 13.37
CA ARG A 41 18.01 11.37 14.72
C ARG A 41 17.29 10.03 14.74
N GLU A 42 16.41 9.78 13.78
CA GLU A 42 15.69 8.50 13.67
C GLU A 42 16.65 7.34 13.36
N LEU A 43 17.60 7.52 12.43
CA LEU A 43 18.62 6.52 12.13
C LEU A 43 19.48 6.20 13.36
N ALA A 44 19.91 7.21 14.12
CA ALA A 44 20.65 7.01 15.37
C ALA A 44 19.79 6.27 16.42
N GLY A 45 18.51 6.62 16.53
CA GLY A 45 17.53 5.93 17.40
C GLY A 45 17.33 4.47 17.02
N PHE A 46 17.24 4.14 15.73
CA PHE A 46 17.17 2.77 15.25
C PHE A 46 18.46 1.99 15.56
N ALA A 47 19.63 2.60 15.33
CA ALA A 47 20.92 1.99 15.64
C ALA A 47 21.06 1.69 17.14
N ALA A 48 20.69 2.62 18.02
CA ALA A 48 20.69 2.45 19.47
C ALA A 48 19.78 1.28 19.91
N ARG A 49 18.67 1.06 19.20
CA ARG A 49 17.73 -0.06 19.41
C ARG A 49 18.16 -1.34 18.68
N ARG A 50 19.37 -1.40 18.13
CA ARG A 50 19.97 -2.55 17.43
C ARG A 50 19.28 -2.93 16.11
N ALA A 51 18.66 -1.99 15.40
CA ALA A 51 18.29 -2.20 14.01
C ALA A 51 19.59 -2.40 13.19
N ARG A 52 19.57 -3.40 12.32
CA ARG A 52 20.70 -3.72 11.44
C ARG A 52 20.51 -3.19 10.02
N LYS A 53 19.26 -2.96 9.65
CA LYS A 53 18.85 -2.43 8.35
C LYS A 53 17.73 -1.41 8.54
N VAL A 54 17.61 -0.47 7.59
CA VAL A 54 16.50 0.47 7.53
C VAL A 54 15.95 0.46 6.11
N ALA A 55 14.66 0.18 5.96
CA ALA A 55 13.94 0.40 4.72
C ALA A 55 13.35 1.80 4.73
N MET A 56 13.79 2.67 3.83
CA MET A 56 13.42 4.08 3.80
C MET A 56 12.70 4.45 2.50
N GLU A 57 11.57 5.13 2.60
CA GLU A 57 10.96 5.79 1.46
C GLU A 57 11.66 7.13 1.21
N VAL A 58 12.23 7.27 0.02
CA VAL A 58 12.94 8.49 -0.38
C VAL A 58 12.13 9.23 -1.44
N SER A 59 11.45 10.30 -1.03
CA SER A 59 10.65 11.12 -1.93
C SER A 59 11.51 11.98 -2.85
N SER A 60 11.00 12.30 -4.04
CA SER A 60 11.68 13.22 -4.96
C SER A 60 11.91 14.61 -4.38
N HIS A 61 11.00 15.08 -3.52
CA HIS A 61 11.20 16.32 -2.73
C HIS A 61 12.39 16.17 -1.77
N GLY A 62 12.47 15.03 -1.05
CA GLY A 62 13.58 14.75 -0.14
C GLY A 62 14.93 14.73 -0.84
N LEU A 63 14.99 14.17 -2.06
CA LEU A 63 16.18 14.18 -2.90
C LEU A 63 16.54 15.61 -3.36
N ALA A 64 15.57 16.32 -3.95
CA ALA A 64 15.78 17.66 -4.46
C ALA A 64 16.18 18.68 -3.36
N GLN A 65 15.74 18.46 -2.13
CA GLN A 65 16.02 19.30 -0.97
C GLN A 65 17.21 18.81 -0.14
N GLY A 66 17.92 17.76 -0.57
CA GLY A 66 19.10 17.25 0.12
C GLY A 66 18.83 16.63 1.48
N ARG A 67 17.58 16.25 1.80
CA ARG A 67 17.19 15.71 3.11
C ARG A 67 17.90 14.42 3.49
N VAL A 68 18.40 13.68 2.49
CA VAL A 68 19.11 12.41 2.65
C VAL A 68 20.56 12.47 2.17
N GLY A 69 21.13 13.68 2.06
CA GLY A 69 22.50 13.89 1.56
C GLY A 69 23.53 13.07 2.32
N GLU A 70 23.46 13.06 3.64
CA GLU A 70 24.39 12.39 4.55
C GLU A 70 23.95 10.96 4.93
N VAL A 71 22.94 10.38 4.26
CA VAL A 71 22.54 8.99 4.47
C VAL A 71 23.32 8.09 3.50
N HIS A 72 23.93 7.03 4.01
CA HIS A 72 24.54 5.99 3.18
C HIS A 72 23.50 4.93 2.82
N PHE A 73 23.38 4.62 1.51
CA PHE A 73 22.46 3.62 1.00
C PHE A 73 23.20 2.40 0.46
N ASP A 74 23.01 1.23 1.08
CA ASP A 74 23.50 -0.05 0.52
C ASP A 74 22.74 -0.39 -0.77
N ALA A 75 21.44 -0.09 -0.84
CA ALA A 75 20.57 -0.44 -1.96
C ALA A 75 19.61 0.71 -2.29
N ALA A 76 19.34 0.90 -3.58
CA ALA A 76 18.31 1.77 -4.10
C ALA A 76 17.32 0.97 -4.98
N VAL A 77 16.02 1.22 -4.79
CA VAL A 77 14.95 0.54 -5.51
C VAL A 77 14.11 1.56 -6.27
N PHE A 78 13.94 1.35 -7.57
CA PHE A 78 13.02 2.11 -8.40
C PHE A 78 11.77 1.28 -8.65
N THR A 79 10.62 1.83 -8.26
CA THR A 79 9.31 1.17 -8.43
C THR A 79 8.59 1.65 -9.68
N ASN A 80 8.34 2.95 -9.80
CA ASN A 80 7.66 3.56 -10.95
C ASN A 80 7.86 5.08 -11.01
N LEU A 81 7.50 5.67 -12.17
CA LEU A 81 7.40 7.10 -12.38
C LEU A 81 6.06 7.44 -13.05
N THR A 82 5.08 7.84 -12.29
CA THR A 82 3.78 8.32 -12.78
C THR A 82 3.69 9.83 -12.65
N ARG A 83 2.76 10.47 -13.40
CA ARG A 83 2.58 11.93 -13.37
C ARG A 83 2.10 12.38 -11.98
N ASP A 84 2.98 13.04 -11.25
CA ASP A 84 2.71 13.60 -9.92
C ASP A 84 3.74 14.71 -9.62
N HIS A 85 3.50 15.51 -8.60
CA HIS A 85 4.43 16.52 -8.05
C HIS A 85 4.98 17.53 -9.09
N LEU A 86 4.22 17.81 -10.17
CA LEU A 86 4.64 18.77 -11.20
C LEU A 86 4.53 20.22 -10.73
N ASP A 87 3.74 20.49 -9.71
CA ASP A 87 3.70 21.75 -8.97
C ASP A 87 5.06 22.11 -8.36
N PHE A 88 5.82 21.11 -7.91
CA PHE A 88 7.15 21.28 -7.35
C PHE A 88 8.27 21.16 -8.40
N HIS A 89 8.22 20.12 -9.23
CA HIS A 89 9.29 19.82 -10.20
C HIS A 89 9.16 20.58 -11.52
N GLY A 90 7.97 21.09 -11.85
CA GLY A 90 7.66 21.77 -13.10
C GLY A 90 7.30 20.82 -14.23
N ASP A 91 8.09 19.79 -14.49
CA ASP A 91 7.88 18.82 -15.56
C ASP A 91 8.32 17.40 -15.19
N MET A 92 7.94 16.41 -16.01
CA MET A 92 8.27 14.99 -15.81
C MET A 92 9.76 14.70 -15.94
N GLN A 93 10.50 15.48 -16.73
CA GLN A 93 11.93 15.28 -16.92
C GLN A 93 12.70 15.62 -15.63
N ARG A 94 12.40 16.77 -15.01
CA ARG A 94 12.98 17.18 -13.73
C ARG A 94 12.56 16.25 -12.61
N TYR A 95 11.31 15.81 -12.59
CA TYR A 95 10.82 14.83 -11.64
C TYR A 95 11.58 13.51 -11.76
N GLY A 96 11.75 12.99 -12.98
CA GLY A 96 12.54 11.79 -13.24
C GLY A 96 14.02 11.97 -12.87
N ALA A 97 14.63 13.12 -13.20
CA ALA A 97 16.01 13.42 -12.84
C ALA A 97 16.22 13.45 -11.31
N ALA A 98 15.28 14.04 -10.56
CA ALA A 98 15.32 14.02 -9.10
C ALA A 98 15.31 12.60 -8.54
N LYS A 99 14.47 11.69 -9.09
CA LYS A 99 14.48 10.27 -8.67
C LYS A 99 15.78 9.56 -9.10
N ALA A 100 16.30 9.85 -10.30
CA ALA A 100 17.52 9.23 -10.82
C ALA A 100 18.74 9.53 -9.96
N SER A 101 18.81 10.71 -9.33
CA SER A 101 19.97 11.13 -8.51
C SER A 101 20.27 10.16 -7.35
N LEU A 102 19.28 9.44 -6.82
CA LEU A 102 19.51 8.42 -5.79
C LEU A 102 20.38 7.27 -6.33
N PHE A 103 20.18 6.88 -7.59
CA PHE A 103 20.89 5.76 -8.22
C PHE A 103 22.29 6.14 -8.73
N GLU A 104 22.56 7.44 -8.86
CA GLU A 104 23.85 7.99 -9.29
C GLU A 104 24.86 8.11 -8.13
N ARG A 105 24.41 7.89 -6.90
CA ARG A 105 25.27 7.94 -5.71
C ARG A 105 26.31 6.83 -5.73
N GLU A 106 27.53 7.15 -5.33
CA GLU A 106 28.65 6.20 -5.29
C GLU A 106 28.52 5.13 -4.20
N ASP A 107 27.83 5.48 -3.10
CA ASP A 107 27.59 4.57 -1.96
C ASP A 107 26.56 3.49 -2.25
N VAL A 108 25.70 3.66 -3.27
CA VAL A 108 24.69 2.67 -3.67
C VAL A 108 25.35 1.49 -4.39
N ARG A 109 25.47 0.37 -3.70
CA ARG A 109 26.07 -0.86 -4.24
C ARG A 109 25.09 -1.75 -4.99
N LEU A 110 23.83 -1.77 -4.55
CA LEU A 110 22.78 -2.57 -5.16
C LEU A 110 21.71 -1.65 -5.76
N ARG A 111 21.47 -1.79 -7.05
CA ARG A 111 20.41 -1.06 -7.76
C ARG A 111 19.36 -2.04 -8.25
N VAL A 112 18.09 -1.78 -7.91
CA VAL A 112 16.96 -2.60 -8.33
C VAL A 112 16.00 -1.73 -9.13
N PHE A 113 15.65 -2.18 -10.32
CA PHE A 113 14.76 -1.44 -11.23
C PHE A 113 13.57 -2.29 -11.64
N ASN A 114 12.36 -1.75 -11.47
CA ASN A 114 11.19 -2.25 -12.17
C ASN A 114 11.30 -1.81 -13.65
N VAL A 115 11.56 -2.76 -14.54
CA VAL A 115 11.73 -2.48 -15.98
C VAL A 115 10.42 -2.54 -16.77
N ASP A 116 9.31 -2.87 -16.13
CA ASP A 116 7.97 -2.71 -16.70
C ASP A 116 7.54 -1.23 -16.75
N ASP A 117 8.16 -0.39 -15.93
CA ASP A 117 8.07 1.06 -16.02
C ASP A 117 9.08 1.59 -17.05
N ALA A 118 8.61 2.42 -17.98
CA ALA A 118 9.45 2.93 -19.07
C ALA A 118 10.68 3.72 -18.58
N PHE A 119 10.56 4.49 -17.50
CA PHE A 119 11.67 5.22 -16.92
C PHE A 119 12.62 4.28 -16.16
N GLY A 120 12.09 3.26 -15.48
CA GLY A 120 12.86 2.19 -14.85
C GLY A 120 13.69 1.42 -15.88
N ALA A 121 13.13 1.08 -17.04
CA ALA A 121 13.84 0.47 -18.16
C ALA A 121 14.96 1.37 -18.71
N GLN A 122 14.71 2.68 -18.84
CA GLN A 122 15.73 3.65 -19.24
C GLN A 122 16.89 3.74 -18.24
N LEU A 123 16.59 3.76 -16.94
CA LEU A 123 17.61 3.75 -15.89
C LEU A 123 18.44 2.45 -15.93
N ALA A 124 17.76 1.31 -16.03
CA ALA A 124 18.42 0.01 -16.09
C ALA A 124 19.32 -0.15 -17.34
N ALA A 125 19.04 0.53 -18.45
CA ALA A 125 19.85 0.52 -19.64
C ALA A 125 21.14 1.35 -19.54
N ARG A 126 21.32 2.18 -18.53
CA ARG A 126 22.52 3.03 -18.38
C ARG A 126 23.76 2.16 -18.09
N PRO A 127 24.88 2.33 -18.85
CA PRO A 127 26.12 1.55 -18.63
C PRO A 127 26.69 1.71 -17.21
N ALA A 128 26.52 2.89 -16.61
CA ALA A 128 26.96 3.18 -15.23
C ALA A 128 26.27 2.28 -14.18
N PHE A 129 25.15 1.63 -14.51
CA PHE A 129 24.37 0.77 -13.63
C PHE A 129 24.44 -0.70 -14.08
N ALA A 130 25.60 -1.14 -14.59
CA ALA A 130 25.79 -2.52 -15.08
C ALA A 130 25.54 -3.57 -13.99
N ASP A 131 25.92 -3.28 -12.74
CA ASP A 131 25.67 -4.17 -11.59
C ASP A 131 24.30 -3.83 -10.94
N ARG A 132 23.23 -4.29 -11.58
CA ARG A 132 21.85 -4.08 -11.18
C ARG A 132 21.06 -5.38 -11.17
N ILE A 133 19.88 -5.35 -10.57
CA ILE A 133 18.86 -6.39 -10.70
C ILE A 133 17.63 -5.77 -11.37
N ALA A 134 17.23 -6.32 -12.50
CA ALA A 134 16.00 -5.92 -13.20
C ALA A 134 14.83 -6.79 -12.73
N CYS A 135 13.69 -6.17 -12.41
CA CYS A 135 12.46 -6.86 -12.03
C CYS A 135 11.40 -6.66 -13.10
N SER A 136 10.70 -7.73 -13.50
CA SER A 136 9.56 -7.66 -14.43
C SER A 136 8.54 -8.77 -14.15
N ARG A 137 7.28 -8.47 -14.44
CA ARG A 137 6.17 -9.43 -14.49
C ARG A 137 5.53 -9.51 -15.88
N LEU A 138 6.00 -8.70 -16.83
CA LEU A 138 5.48 -8.73 -18.19
C LEU A 138 6.02 -9.93 -18.98
N PRO A 139 5.17 -10.60 -19.78
CA PRO A 139 5.61 -11.71 -20.62
C PRO A 139 6.69 -11.28 -21.62
N GLY A 140 7.69 -12.15 -21.82
CA GLY A 140 8.74 -11.93 -22.80
C GLY A 140 9.83 -10.94 -22.35
N ALA A 141 9.83 -10.48 -21.12
CA ALA A 141 10.93 -9.70 -20.58
C ALA A 141 12.18 -10.58 -20.43
N GLU A 142 13.25 -10.21 -21.10
CA GLU A 142 14.57 -10.88 -21.00
C GLU A 142 15.63 -9.81 -20.67
N PRO A 143 15.67 -9.31 -19.44
CA PRO A 143 16.63 -8.29 -19.07
C PRO A 143 18.06 -8.84 -19.06
N ALA A 144 18.98 -8.07 -19.62
CA ALA A 144 20.40 -8.41 -19.55
C ALA A 144 20.93 -8.29 -18.12
N GLY A 145 21.82 -9.20 -17.72
CA GLY A 145 22.45 -9.22 -16.41
C GLY A 145 21.63 -9.95 -15.34
N ARG A 146 21.67 -9.46 -14.10
CA ARG A 146 20.89 -10.06 -13.00
C ARG A 146 19.43 -9.65 -13.08
N PHE A 147 18.53 -10.59 -12.84
CA PHE A 147 17.10 -10.37 -12.95
C PHE A 147 16.28 -11.19 -11.95
N VAL A 148 15.04 -10.74 -11.72
CA VAL A 148 13.98 -11.45 -11.00
C VAL A 148 12.69 -11.25 -11.77
N LEU A 149 12.13 -12.31 -12.33
CA LEU A 149 10.91 -12.26 -13.17
C LEU A 149 9.78 -13.04 -12.51
N ALA A 150 8.54 -12.51 -12.57
CA ALA A 150 7.34 -13.25 -12.22
C ALA A 150 6.61 -13.73 -13.47
N HIS A 151 6.09 -14.96 -13.41
CA HIS A 151 5.20 -15.51 -14.42
C HIS A 151 4.12 -16.37 -13.76
N ASP A 152 3.11 -16.79 -14.53
CA ASP A 152 1.98 -17.56 -14.02
C ASP A 152 1.26 -16.89 -12.83
N VAL A 153 1.11 -15.58 -12.88
CA VAL A 153 0.48 -14.81 -11.80
C VAL A 153 -1.00 -15.16 -11.69
N ARG A 154 -1.42 -15.60 -10.52
CA ARG A 154 -2.80 -15.99 -10.19
C ARG A 154 -3.27 -15.22 -8.96
N PHE A 155 -4.54 -14.82 -8.99
CA PHE A 155 -5.20 -14.08 -7.94
C PHE A 155 -6.38 -14.91 -7.42
N ASP A 156 -6.51 -15.03 -6.12
CA ASP A 156 -7.64 -15.66 -5.46
C ASP A 156 -7.96 -15.00 -4.11
N ALA A 157 -8.95 -15.50 -3.40
CA ALA A 157 -9.35 -14.94 -2.09
C ALA A 157 -8.28 -15.10 -1.00
N THR A 158 -7.22 -15.88 -1.23
CA THR A 158 -6.14 -16.09 -0.26
C THR A 158 -4.96 -15.15 -0.48
N GLY A 159 -4.90 -14.50 -1.66
CA GLY A 159 -3.84 -13.57 -2.02
C GLY A 159 -3.39 -13.69 -3.48
N THR A 160 -2.09 -13.63 -3.68
CA THR A 160 -1.45 -13.69 -4.99
C THR A 160 -0.40 -14.79 -5.02
N GLN A 161 -0.41 -15.60 -6.07
CA GLN A 161 0.55 -16.69 -6.30
C GLN A 161 1.22 -16.49 -7.67
N PHE A 162 2.51 -16.76 -7.76
CA PHE A 162 3.26 -16.68 -9.01
C PHE A 162 4.54 -17.51 -8.96
N ALA A 163 5.06 -17.84 -10.12
CA ALA A 163 6.36 -18.46 -10.25
C ALA A 163 7.44 -17.39 -10.47
N ILE A 164 8.63 -17.66 -9.96
CA ILE A 164 9.82 -16.84 -10.11
C ILE A 164 10.83 -17.55 -10.99
N ALA A 165 11.35 -16.84 -11.99
CA ALA A 165 12.60 -17.13 -12.67
C ALA A 165 13.60 -16.02 -12.34
N SER A 166 14.81 -16.36 -11.91
CA SER A 166 15.82 -15.36 -11.56
C SER A 166 17.23 -15.85 -11.82
N SER A 167 18.19 -14.92 -11.84
CA SER A 167 19.61 -15.20 -11.88
C SER A 167 20.11 -15.97 -10.64
N PHE A 168 19.26 -16.15 -9.63
CA PHE A 168 19.55 -16.81 -8.36
C PHE A 168 18.84 -18.17 -8.22
N GLY A 169 18.10 -18.60 -9.25
CA GLY A 169 17.30 -19.81 -9.27
C GLY A 169 15.82 -19.54 -9.51
N SER A 170 15.01 -20.60 -9.43
CA SER A 170 13.57 -20.57 -9.65
C SER A 170 12.83 -21.00 -8.38
N ALA A 171 11.65 -20.40 -8.15
CA ALA A 171 10.82 -20.71 -6.99
C ALA A 171 9.34 -20.44 -7.28
N ARG A 172 8.45 -20.82 -6.35
CA ARG A 172 7.04 -20.38 -6.31
C ARG A 172 6.83 -19.50 -5.09
N VAL A 173 6.14 -18.40 -5.28
CA VAL A 173 5.77 -17.45 -4.23
C VAL A 173 4.26 -17.48 -4.04
N ALA A 174 3.83 -17.54 -2.79
CA ALA A 174 2.47 -17.27 -2.37
C ALA A 174 2.51 -16.14 -1.34
N THR A 175 1.72 -15.10 -1.52
CA THR A 175 1.66 -13.95 -0.61
C THR A 175 0.20 -13.54 -0.38
N ARG A 176 -0.09 -12.99 0.79
CA ARG A 176 -1.40 -12.43 1.12
C ARG A 176 -1.63 -11.02 0.55
N LEU A 177 -0.63 -10.45 -0.10
CA LEU A 177 -0.73 -9.14 -0.73
C LEU A 177 -1.59 -9.24 -1.99
N LEU A 178 -2.47 -8.26 -2.20
CA LEU A 178 -3.44 -8.23 -3.29
C LEU A 178 -2.97 -7.33 -4.43
N GLY A 179 -3.23 -7.75 -5.67
CA GLY A 179 -3.06 -6.95 -6.86
C GLY A 179 -1.68 -7.00 -7.52
N GLU A 180 -1.68 -6.66 -8.80
CA GLU A 180 -0.48 -6.73 -9.65
C GLU A 180 0.66 -5.85 -9.17
N PHE A 181 0.35 -4.63 -8.72
CA PHE A 181 1.37 -3.71 -8.21
C PHE A 181 2.10 -4.27 -6.99
N ASN A 182 1.45 -5.16 -6.21
CA ASN A 182 2.12 -5.86 -5.13
C ASN A 182 3.00 -7.00 -5.62
N VAL A 183 2.74 -7.59 -6.80
CA VAL A 183 3.71 -8.47 -7.44
C VAL A 183 4.99 -7.69 -7.74
N ASP A 184 4.89 -6.50 -8.34
CA ASP A 184 6.03 -5.63 -8.62
C ASP A 184 6.81 -5.29 -7.34
N ASN A 185 6.09 -4.94 -6.27
CA ASN A 185 6.69 -4.66 -4.96
C ASN A 185 7.40 -5.89 -4.36
N VAL A 186 6.80 -7.07 -4.47
CA VAL A 186 7.38 -8.34 -3.97
C VAL A 186 8.63 -8.72 -4.76
N LEU A 187 8.62 -8.54 -6.10
CA LEU A 187 9.80 -8.73 -6.94
C LEU A 187 10.96 -7.81 -6.51
N ALA A 188 10.66 -6.54 -6.26
CA ALA A 188 11.65 -5.57 -5.81
C ALA A 188 12.22 -5.95 -4.42
N VAL A 189 11.36 -6.39 -3.49
CA VAL A 189 11.78 -6.89 -2.16
C VAL A 189 12.66 -8.12 -2.31
N LEU A 190 12.24 -9.09 -3.14
CA LEU A 190 13.02 -10.30 -3.41
C LEU A 190 14.41 -9.97 -4.00
N ALA A 191 14.43 -9.04 -4.97
CA ALA A 191 15.68 -8.60 -5.59
C ALA A 191 16.64 -7.97 -4.57
N VAL A 192 16.13 -7.18 -3.62
CA VAL A 192 16.97 -6.62 -2.54
C VAL A 192 17.50 -7.73 -1.62
N LEU A 193 16.67 -8.70 -1.22
CA LEU A 193 17.09 -9.80 -0.37
C LEU A 193 18.19 -10.63 -1.05
N LEU A 194 17.97 -11.06 -2.30
CA LEU A 194 18.92 -11.87 -3.07
C LEU A 194 20.20 -11.10 -3.38
N GLY A 195 20.08 -9.82 -3.78
CA GLY A 195 21.23 -8.95 -4.02
C GLY A 195 22.04 -8.64 -2.75
N SER A 196 21.44 -8.79 -1.58
CA SER A 196 22.09 -8.66 -0.27
C SER A 196 22.66 -9.99 0.25
N GLY A 197 22.59 -11.07 -0.53
CA GLY A 197 23.16 -12.38 -0.19
C GLY A 197 22.24 -13.28 0.64
N VAL A 198 20.93 -12.96 0.75
CA VAL A 198 19.96 -13.89 1.36
C VAL A 198 19.72 -15.04 0.38
N GLU A 199 19.71 -16.27 0.89
CA GLU A 199 19.44 -17.49 0.11
C GLU A 199 18.00 -17.47 -0.41
N LEU A 200 17.79 -18.00 -1.65
CA LEU A 200 16.51 -17.89 -2.38
C LEU A 200 15.32 -18.46 -1.58
N GLN A 201 15.46 -19.67 -1.01
CA GLN A 201 14.33 -20.27 -0.29
C GLN A 201 13.97 -19.47 0.96
N ARG A 202 14.97 -18.99 1.71
CA ARG A 202 14.78 -18.14 2.88
C ARG A 202 14.10 -16.80 2.51
N ALA A 203 14.51 -16.22 1.38
CA ALA A 203 13.86 -15.00 0.86
C ALA A 203 12.40 -15.26 0.49
N VAL A 204 12.11 -16.37 -0.20
CA VAL A 204 10.73 -16.77 -0.57
C VAL A 204 9.86 -17.01 0.66
N ASP A 205 10.38 -17.72 1.67
CA ASP A 205 9.65 -17.98 2.92
C ASP A 205 9.31 -16.67 3.65
N ALA A 206 10.23 -15.70 3.64
CA ALA A 206 9.99 -14.37 4.20
C ALA A 206 8.86 -13.62 3.48
N LEU A 207 8.73 -13.79 2.14
CA LEU A 207 7.67 -13.14 1.36
C LEU A 207 6.27 -13.65 1.69
N GLN A 208 6.14 -14.91 2.12
CA GLN A 208 4.84 -15.50 2.52
C GLN A 208 4.28 -14.87 3.80
N SER A 209 5.15 -14.36 4.66
CA SER A 209 4.77 -13.72 5.93
C SER A 209 4.39 -12.25 5.80
N LEU A 210 4.54 -11.65 4.60
CA LEU A 210 4.27 -10.23 4.39
C LEU A 210 2.80 -9.88 4.58
N THR A 211 2.56 -8.76 5.22
CA THR A 211 1.25 -8.14 5.36
C THR A 211 1.24 -6.77 4.70
N ALA A 212 0.09 -6.37 4.18
CA ALA A 212 -0.07 -5.02 3.67
C ALA A 212 0.10 -3.99 4.79
N PRO A 213 0.59 -2.79 4.48
CA PRO A 213 0.56 -1.68 5.43
C PRO A 213 -0.86 -1.40 5.90
N SER A 214 -1.04 -0.97 7.15
CA SER A 214 -2.37 -0.68 7.69
C SER A 214 -3.14 0.29 6.81
N GLY A 215 -4.38 -0.08 6.46
CA GLY A 215 -5.25 0.71 5.60
C GLY A 215 -4.82 0.84 4.13
N ARG A 216 -3.99 -0.06 3.62
CA ARG A 216 -3.57 -0.12 2.21
C ARG A 216 -3.83 -1.51 1.64
N LEU A 217 -5.03 -1.74 1.09
CA LEU A 217 -5.53 -3.07 0.74
C LEU A 217 -5.25 -4.10 1.86
N GLU A 218 -5.47 -3.69 3.10
CA GLU A 218 -5.24 -4.51 4.28
C GLU A 218 -6.29 -5.61 4.35
N VAL A 219 -5.82 -6.85 4.27
CA VAL A 219 -6.69 -8.04 4.30
C VAL A 219 -7.03 -8.40 5.73
N LEU A 220 -8.31 -8.48 6.02
CA LEU A 220 -8.87 -8.97 7.27
C LEU A 220 -9.86 -10.09 6.94
N THR A 221 -9.59 -11.30 7.39
CA THR A 221 -10.44 -12.46 7.06
C THR A 221 -10.45 -13.49 8.17
N ARG A 222 -11.42 -14.38 8.10
CA ARG A 222 -11.57 -15.58 8.93
C ARG A 222 -11.99 -16.74 8.05
N ALA A 223 -11.61 -17.95 8.38
CA ALA A 223 -12.01 -19.14 7.64
C ALA A 223 -13.55 -19.22 7.50
N GLY A 224 -14.03 -19.42 6.27
CA GLY A 224 -15.47 -19.49 5.95
C GLY A 224 -16.19 -18.12 5.88
N ALA A 225 -15.50 -17.00 6.13
CA ALA A 225 -16.04 -15.65 6.00
C ALA A 225 -15.70 -15.03 4.63
N PRO A 226 -16.32 -13.90 4.25
CA PRO A 226 -15.89 -13.14 3.08
C PRO A 226 -14.47 -12.59 3.27
N LEU A 227 -13.82 -12.26 2.16
CA LEU A 227 -12.59 -11.47 2.16
C LEU A 227 -12.96 -10.01 2.46
N VAL A 228 -12.51 -9.47 3.58
CA VAL A 228 -12.71 -8.06 3.91
C VAL A 228 -11.41 -7.30 3.74
N VAL A 229 -11.47 -6.18 3.05
CA VAL A 229 -10.29 -5.35 2.74
C VAL A 229 -10.52 -3.92 3.20
N VAL A 230 -9.61 -3.39 3.99
CA VAL A 230 -9.62 -1.98 4.42
C VAL A 230 -8.62 -1.20 3.59
N ASP A 231 -9.07 -0.08 2.99
CA ASP A 231 -8.23 0.77 2.14
C ASP A 231 -8.46 2.27 2.37
N TYR A 232 -7.42 3.05 2.16
CA TYR A 232 -7.46 4.52 2.27
C TYR A 232 -8.04 5.19 1.01
N ALA A 233 -8.59 4.47 0.06
CA ALA A 233 -9.15 5.00 -1.18
C ALA A 233 -10.28 6.02 -0.90
N HIS A 234 -9.95 7.30 -1.00
CA HIS A 234 -10.82 8.43 -0.72
C HIS A 234 -10.95 9.41 -1.90
N SER A 235 -10.55 8.99 -3.09
CA SER A 235 -10.70 9.69 -4.36
C SER A 235 -11.30 8.76 -5.42
N PRO A 236 -11.89 9.29 -6.50
CA PRO A 236 -12.45 8.46 -7.57
C PRO A 236 -11.46 7.48 -8.18
N ASP A 237 -10.27 7.94 -8.53
CA ASP A 237 -9.19 7.12 -9.10
C ASP A 237 -8.71 6.01 -8.13
N ALA A 238 -8.52 6.35 -6.85
CA ALA A 238 -8.09 5.36 -5.87
C ALA A 238 -9.18 4.30 -5.62
N LEU A 239 -10.46 4.70 -5.55
CA LEU A 239 -11.57 3.77 -5.39
C LEU A 239 -11.71 2.86 -6.62
N GLU A 240 -11.57 3.41 -7.82
CA GLU A 240 -11.59 2.66 -9.07
C GLU A 240 -10.49 1.60 -9.09
N LYS A 241 -9.26 1.97 -8.80
CA LYS A 241 -8.12 1.05 -8.74
C LYS A 241 -8.31 -0.04 -7.68
N ALA A 242 -8.78 0.31 -6.48
CA ALA A 242 -9.04 -0.66 -5.43
C ALA A 242 -10.10 -1.69 -5.86
N LEU A 243 -11.22 -1.24 -6.43
CA LEU A 243 -12.28 -2.13 -6.91
C LEU A 243 -11.82 -3.03 -8.08
N GLN A 244 -11.05 -2.49 -9.03
CA GLN A 244 -10.49 -3.27 -10.14
C GLN A 244 -9.54 -4.36 -9.66
N VAL A 245 -8.67 -4.03 -8.70
CA VAL A 245 -7.78 -5.02 -8.06
C VAL A 245 -8.61 -6.11 -7.37
N LEU A 246 -9.56 -5.72 -6.53
CA LEU A 246 -10.35 -6.66 -5.74
C LEU A 246 -11.26 -7.54 -6.59
N ARG A 247 -11.73 -7.05 -7.74
CA ARG A 247 -12.51 -7.86 -8.69
C ARG A 247 -11.75 -9.12 -9.12
N ARG A 248 -10.44 -9.07 -9.24
CA ARG A 248 -9.61 -10.24 -9.63
C ARG A 248 -9.45 -11.26 -8.51
N HIS A 249 -9.70 -10.87 -7.26
CA HIS A 249 -9.68 -11.73 -6.08
C HIS A 249 -11.07 -12.21 -5.66
N CYS A 250 -12.12 -11.75 -6.36
CA CYS A 250 -13.52 -11.95 -6.01
C CYS A 250 -14.14 -13.05 -6.87
N ALA A 251 -14.53 -14.16 -6.27
CA ALA A 251 -15.28 -15.24 -6.94
C ALA A 251 -16.80 -15.01 -6.88
N GLY A 252 -17.28 -14.28 -5.88
CA GLY A 252 -18.67 -13.93 -5.65
C GLY A 252 -18.97 -12.47 -5.92
N ARG A 253 -19.64 -11.79 -4.97
CA ARG A 253 -20.00 -10.36 -5.06
C ARG A 253 -18.89 -9.48 -4.49
N LEU A 254 -18.62 -8.36 -5.17
CA LEU A 254 -17.78 -7.29 -4.69
C LEU A 254 -18.66 -6.19 -4.09
N ILE A 255 -18.56 -5.97 -2.79
CA ILE A 255 -19.37 -5.02 -2.03
C ILE A 255 -18.48 -3.84 -1.62
N ALA A 256 -18.89 -2.61 -1.98
CA ALA A 256 -18.18 -1.39 -1.63
C ALA A 256 -18.88 -0.67 -0.47
N VAL A 257 -18.17 -0.46 0.65
CA VAL A 257 -18.60 0.33 1.81
C VAL A 257 -17.73 1.57 1.88
N PHE A 258 -18.31 2.76 1.65
CA PHE A 258 -17.52 3.99 1.66
C PHE A 258 -18.39 5.23 1.95
N GLY A 259 -17.69 6.32 2.26
CA GLY A 259 -18.26 7.66 2.39
C GLY A 259 -17.29 8.71 1.85
N CYS A 260 -17.67 9.97 1.98
CA CYS A 260 -16.80 11.09 1.64
C CYS A 260 -16.69 12.06 2.82
N GLY A 261 -15.52 12.69 2.96
CA GLY A 261 -15.29 13.70 3.98
C GLY A 261 -16.05 15.00 3.70
N GLY A 262 -16.58 15.62 4.77
CA GLY A 262 -17.03 17.00 4.77
C GLY A 262 -15.87 17.98 4.80
N ASP A 263 -16.13 19.24 4.44
CA ASP A 263 -15.13 20.33 4.33
C ASP A 263 -13.95 19.93 3.40
N ARG A 264 -14.29 19.23 2.33
CA ARG A 264 -13.37 18.72 1.30
C ARG A 264 -13.98 18.91 -0.08
N ASP A 265 -13.24 18.52 -1.13
CA ASP A 265 -13.70 18.57 -2.51
C ASP A 265 -15.06 17.85 -2.66
N ARG A 266 -16.09 18.63 -2.99
CA ARG A 266 -17.45 18.15 -3.22
C ARG A 266 -17.58 17.48 -4.59
N GLY A 267 -16.77 17.90 -5.57
CA GLY A 267 -16.85 17.39 -6.95
C GLY A 267 -16.52 15.91 -7.05
N LYS A 268 -15.69 15.38 -6.15
CA LYS A 268 -15.34 13.95 -6.14
C LYS A 268 -16.51 13.04 -5.68
N ARG A 269 -17.49 13.55 -4.93
CA ARG A 269 -18.56 12.74 -4.32
C ARG A 269 -19.41 12.00 -5.35
N PRO A 270 -20.00 12.68 -6.36
CA PRO A 270 -20.75 11.98 -7.41
C PRO A 270 -19.84 11.09 -8.27
N GLN A 271 -18.57 11.46 -8.48
CA GLN A 271 -17.63 10.63 -9.23
C GLN A 271 -17.33 9.31 -8.50
N MET A 272 -17.14 9.35 -7.17
CA MET A 272 -16.96 8.14 -6.36
C MET A 272 -18.21 7.26 -6.38
N GLY A 273 -19.41 7.88 -6.30
CA GLY A 273 -20.69 7.16 -6.45
C GLY A 273 -20.80 6.44 -7.79
N ALA A 274 -20.49 7.11 -8.89
CA ALA A 274 -20.49 6.54 -10.23
C ALA A 274 -19.47 5.39 -10.39
N VAL A 275 -18.26 5.55 -9.86
CA VAL A 275 -17.23 4.50 -9.87
C VAL A 275 -17.72 3.26 -9.11
N ALA A 276 -18.26 3.44 -7.90
CA ALA A 276 -18.73 2.33 -7.09
C ALA A 276 -19.90 1.60 -7.76
N ALA A 277 -20.90 2.32 -8.28
CA ALA A 277 -22.04 1.74 -8.98
C ALA A 277 -21.65 0.98 -10.24
N ARG A 278 -20.59 1.38 -10.91
CA ARG A 278 -20.08 0.72 -12.13
C ARG A 278 -19.28 -0.56 -11.86
N LEU A 279 -18.54 -0.61 -10.77
CA LEU A 279 -17.52 -1.65 -10.54
C LEU A 279 -17.86 -2.62 -9.42
N ALA A 280 -18.72 -2.25 -8.48
CA ALA A 280 -19.18 -3.13 -7.41
C ALA A 280 -20.53 -3.79 -7.75
N ASP A 281 -20.82 -4.93 -7.12
CA ASP A 281 -22.09 -5.64 -7.23
C ASP A 281 -23.12 -5.15 -6.19
N ALA A 282 -22.64 -4.47 -5.14
CA ALA A 282 -23.46 -3.76 -4.16
C ALA A 282 -22.70 -2.59 -3.55
N VAL A 283 -23.40 -1.53 -3.22
CA VAL A 283 -22.82 -0.32 -2.62
C VAL A 283 -23.54 0.00 -1.31
N VAL A 284 -22.75 0.24 -0.27
CA VAL A 284 -23.22 0.75 1.03
C VAL A 284 -22.59 2.11 1.27
N ILE A 285 -23.39 3.17 1.20
CA ILE A 285 -22.93 4.53 1.46
C ILE A 285 -23.06 4.81 2.96
N THR A 286 -21.97 5.31 3.55
CA THR A 286 -21.88 5.57 5.00
C THR A 286 -21.16 6.90 5.28
N ASP A 287 -21.10 7.31 6.54
CA ASP A 287 -20.29 8.47 6.93
C ASP A 287 -18.80 8.12 6.96
N ASP A 288 -17.99 9.02 6.42
CA ASP A 288 -16.55 9.06 6.63
C ASP A 288 -16.24 10.00 7.81
N ASN A 289 -15.79 11.22 7.56
CA ASN A 289 -15.63 12.32 8.49
C ASN A 289 -16.54 13.47 8.05
N PRO A 290 -17.81 13.55 8.44
CA PRO A 290 -18.71 14.63 7.97
C PRO A 290 -18.26 16.02 8.39
N ARG A 291 -17.48 16.16 9.47
CA ARG A 291 -17.00 17.46 9.99
C ARG A 291 -18.16 18.43 10.20
N SER A 292 -18.06 19.66 9.65
CA SER A 292 -19.10 20.68 9.79
C SER A 292 -20.28 20.51 8.83
N GLU A 293 -20.16 19.65 7.80
CA GLU A 293 -21.23 19.45 6.81
C GLU A 293 -22.29 18.45 7.28
N SER A 294 -23.51 18.65 6.75
CA SER A 294 -24.58 17.64 6.91
C SER A 294 -24.19 16.36 6.18
N GLY A 295 -24.11 15.25 6.91
CA GLY A 295 -23.85 13.95 6.30
C GLY A 295 -24.94 13.52 5.31
N ASP A 296 -26.23 13.96 5.49
CA ASP A 296 -27.29 13.70 4.51
C ASP A 296 -27.01 14.41 3.18
N ALA A 297 -26.46 15.63 3.24
CA ALA A 297 -26.06 16.35 2.03
C ALA A 297 -24.89 15.67 1.31
N ILE A 298 -23.93 15.10 2.07
CA ILE A 298 -22.82 14.33 1.49
C ILE A 298 -23.36 13.06 0.81
N VAL A 299 -24.21 12.31 1.50
CA VAL A 299 -24.83 11.08 0.99
C VAL A 299 -25.65 11.38 -0.28
N ALA A 300 -26.45 12.44 -0.30
CA ALA A 300 -27.25 12.83 -1.47
C ALA A 300 -26.37 13.08 -2.70
N GLN A 301 -25.19 13.70 -2.54
CA GLN A 301 -24.24 13.94 -3.64
C GLN A 301 -23.62 12.64 -4.16
N ILE A 302 -23.31 11.68 -3.28
CA ILE A 302 -22.80 10.37 -3.69
C ILE A 302 -23.89 9.59 -4.44
N LEU A 303 -25.13 9.57 -3.91
CA LEU A 303 -26.29 8.94 -4.54
C LEU A 303 -26.57 9.49 -5.94
N ALA A 304 -26.46 10.80 -6.13
CA ALA A 304 -26.62 11.42 -7.45
C ALA A 304 -25.65 10.84 -8.48
N GLY A 305 -24.42 10.52 -8.07
CA GLY A 305 -23.44 9.86 -8.92
C GLY A 305 -23.80 8.40 -9.22
N CYS A 306 -24.29 7.66 -8.23
CA CYS A 306 -24.76 6.29 -8.45
C CYS A 306 -25.92 6.22 -9.44
N ALA A 307 -26.91 7.12 -9.30
CA ALA A 307 -28.08 7.19 -10.17
C ALA A 307 -27.75 7.63 -11.61
N GLY A 308 -26.69 8.42 -11.78
CA GLY A 308 -26.22 8.89 -13.09
C GLY A 308 -25.53 7.81 -13.93
N CYS A 309 -25.26 6.64 -13.38
CA CYS A 309 -24.63 5.52 -14.06
C CYS A 309 -25.66 4.78 -14.93
N ALA A 310 -25.82 5.22 -16.18
CA ALA A 310 -26.77 4.62 -17.12
C ALA A 310 -26.52 3.12 -17.29
N GLY A 311 -27.53 2.29 -17.04
CA GLY A 311 -27.46 0.84 -17.19
C GLY A 311 -26.96 0.06 -15.97
N SER A 312 -26.58 0.70 -14.87
CA SER A 312 -26.21 -0.01 -13.63
C SER A 312 -27.49 -0.34 -12.83
N ALA A 313 -27.70 -1.64 -12.60
CA ALA A 313 -28.72 -2.14 -11.68
C ALA A 313 -28.13 -2.45 -10.30
N THR A 314 -26.96 -1.92 -9.98
CA THR A 314 -26.24 -2.16 -8.73
C THR A 314 -27.08 -1.70 -7.53
N PRO A 315 -27.43 -2.57 -6.59
CA PRO A 315 -28.10 -2.18 -5.36
C PRO A 315 -27.29 -1.18 -4.55
N VAL A 316 -27.88 -0.04 -4.23
CA VAL A 316 -27.27 0.99 -3.40
C VAL A 316 -28.12 1.16 -2.14
N SER A 317 -27.49 1.04 -0.99
CA SER A 317 -28.10 1.27 0.32
C SER A 317 -27.35 2.38 1.08
N VAL A 318 -28.04 2.98 2.04
CA VAL A 318 -27.48 4.03 2.90
C VAL A 318 -27.58 3.57 4.35
N GLN A 319 -26.42 3.52 5.02
CA GLN A 319 -26.33 3.32 6.46
C GLN A 319 -25.34 4.34 7.00
N ARG A 320 -25.87 5.41 7.64
CA ARG A 320 -25.07 6.53 8.13
C ARG A 320 -24.10 6.14 9.24
N ASP A 321 -24.49 5.26 10.13
CA ASP A 321 -23.59 4.69 11.14
C ASP A 321 -22.60 3.76 10.46
N ARG A 322 -21.32 4.16 10.43
CA ARG A 322 -20.26 3.42 9.75
C ARG A 322 -20.01 2.04 10.36
N ARG A 323 -20.14 1.91 11.68
CA ARG A 323 -20.05 0.60 12.37
C ARG A 323 -21.14 -0.34 11.88
N ALA A 324 -22.39 0.14 11.88
CA ALA A 324 -23.53 -0.64 11.42
C ALA A 324 -23.42 -0.97 9.92
N ALA A 325 -22.89 -0.04 9.10
CA ALA A 325 -22.63 -0.27 7.68
C ALA A 325 -21.62 -1.40 7.44
N ILE A 326 -20.49 -1.37 8.14
CA ILE A 326 -19.45 -2.39 8.06
C ILE A 326 -20.00 -3.75 8.53
N ALA A 327 -20.65 -3.79 9.71
CA ALA A 327 -21.21 -5.02 10.26
C ALA A 327 -22.29 -5.61 9.35
N GLY A 328 -23.18 -4.78 8.81
CA GLY A 328 -24.25 -5.20 7.89
C GLY A 328 -23.71 -5.74 6.57
N ALA A 329 -22.70 -5.08 5.99
CA ALA A 329 -22.06 -5.53 4.75
C ALA A 329 -21.36 -6.89 4.92
N ILE A 330 -20.62 -7.06 6.03
CA ILE A 330 -19.92 -8.32 6.33
C ILE A 330 -20.93 -9.44 6.66
N GLY A 331 -21.96 -9.14 7.47
CA GLY A 331 -22.98 -10.11 7.85
C GLY A 331 -23.87 -10.58 6.68
N GLY A 332 -24.05 -9.74 5.66
CA GLY A 332 -24.77 -10.07 4.42
C GLY A 332 -23.92 -10.68 3.30
N ALA A 333 -22.61 -10.82 3.52
CA ALA A 333 -21.69 -11.40 2.56
C ALA A 333 -21.40 -12.87 2.89
N GLN A 334 -20.98 -13.64 1.87
CA GLN A 334 -20.69 -15.06 1.97
C GLN A 334 -19.21 -15.34 1.64
N ALA A 335 -18.76 -16.56 1.88
CA ALA A 335 -17.46 -17.03 1.41
C ALA A 335 -17.38 -16.89 -0.13
N GLY A 336 -16.31 -16.30 -0.63
CA GLY A 336 -16.13 -15.94 -2.04
C GLY A 336 -16.52 -14.49 -2.36
N ASP A 337 -17.34 -13.84 -1.52
CA ASP A 337 -17.59 -12.41 -1.64
C ASP A 337 -16.39 -11.60 -1.12
N VAL A 338 -16.23 -10.37 -1.61
CA VAL A 338 -15.23 -9.40 -1.16
C VAL A 338 -15.95 -8.15 -0.67
N VAL A 339 -15.62 -7.68 0.52
CA VAL A 339 -16.11 -6.42 1.09
C VAL A 339 -14.96 -5.43 1.15
N LEU A 340 -15.02 -4.36 0.37
CA LEU A 340 -14.10 -3.23 0.46
C LEU A 340 -14.66 -2.19 1.43
N VAL A 341 -13.92 -1.89 2.50
CA VAL A 341 -14.20 -0.76 3.39
C VAL A 341 -13.20 0.35 3.05
N ALA A 342 -13.68 1.41 2.38
CA ALA A 342 -12.83 2.44 1.82
C ALA A 342 -13.04 3.81 2.48
N GLY A 343 -11.98 4.64 2.40
CA GLY A 343 -11.97 6.05 2.80
C GLY A 343 -11.02 6.35 3.95
N LYS A 344 -11.19 5.71 5.10
CA LYS A 344 -10.42 6.01 6.32
C LYS A 344 -9.07 5.31 6.39
N GLY A 345 -8.97 4.11 5.83
CA GLY A 345 -7.72 3.35 5.87
C GLY A 345 -7.20 3.19 7.31
N HIS A 346 -6.05 3.80 7.63
CA HIS A 346 -5.40 3.73 8.94
C HIS A 346 -5.88 4.78 9.95
N GLU A 347 -6.86 5.63 9.61
CA GLU A 347 -7.38 6.63 10.54
C GLU A 347 -7.99 5.98 11.78
N SER A 348 -7.71 6.56 12.94
CA SER A 348 -8.17 6.06 14.25
C SER A 348 -9.26 6.93 14.87
N VAL A 349 -9.81 7.90 14.13
CA VAL A 349 -10.85 8.81 14.59
C VAL A 349 -11.89 9.06 13.51
N GLN A 350 -13.13 9.32 13.93
CA GLN A 350 -14.20 9.88 13.09
C GLN A 350 -14.51 11.29 13.59
N ILE A 351 -14.52 12.27 12.67
CA ILE A 351 -14.76 13.68 13.01
C ILE A 351 -16.18 14.05 12.65
N VAL A 352 -16.99 14.41 13.67
CA VAL A 352 -18.39 14.82 13.54
C VAL A 352 -18.56 16.17 14.22
N GLY A 353 -18.83 17.23 13.46
CA GLY A 353 -18.73 18.60 13.98
C GLY A 353 -17.30 18.87 14.46
N LEU A 354 -17.18 19.24 15.72
CA LEU A 354 -15.90 19.45 16.43
C LEU A 354 -15.45 18.23 17.23
N GLU A 355 -16.25 17.17 17.27
CA GLU A 355 -15.94 15.98 18.05
C GLU A 355 -15.04 15.04 17.27
N HIS A 356 -13.95 14.61 17.92
CA HIS A 356 -13.07 13.53 17.47
C HIS A 356 -13.42 12.26 18.23
N ARG A 357 -14.17 11.35 17.58
CA ARG A 357 -14.63 10.10 18.17
C ARG A 357 -13.64 9.00 17.83
N PRO A 358 -13.12 8.21 18.80
CA PRO A 358 -12.31 7.04 18.49
C PRO A 358 -13.05 6.09 17.56
N PHE A 359 -12.44 5.76 16.43
CA PHE A 359 -13.02 4.88 15.41
C PHE A 359 -11.93 4.32 14.51
N SER A 360 -11.97 3.03 14.24
CA SER A 360 -11.04 2.36 13.34
C SER A 360 -11.79 1.34 12.49
N ASP A 361 -11.68 1.45 11.17
CA ASP A 361 -12.26 0.47 10.24
C ASP A 361 -11.77 -0.95 10.56
N GLN A 362 -10.48 -1.12 10.88
CA GLN A 362 -9.90 -2.42 11.24
C GLN A 362 -10.54 -3.01 12.51
N ALA A 363 -10.78 -2.18 13.51
CA ALA A 363 -11.40 -2.64 14.75
C ALA A 363 -12.84 -3.10 14.52
N GLU A 364 -13.61 -2.33 13.74
CA GLU A 364 -14.99 -2.68 13.41
C GLU A 364 -15.10 -3.94 12.52
N VAL A 365 -14.19 -4.07 11.54
CA VAL A 365 -14.11 -5.27 10.70
C VAL A 365 -13.76 -6.51 11.55
N ARG A 366 -12.78 -6.42 12.45
CA ARG A 366 -12.43 -7.54 13.34
C ARG A 366 -13.59 -7.93 14.25
N ALA A 367 -14.28 -6.95 14.82
CA ALA A 367 -15.46 -7.19 15.63
C ALA A 367 -16.57 -7.90 14.83
N ALA A 368 -16.85 -7.45 13.60
CA ALA A 368 -17.85 -8.06 12.72
C ALA A 368 -17.48 -9.48 12.29
N LEU A 369 -16.19 -9.75 12.07
CA LEU A 369 -15.68 -11.10 11.76
C LEU A 369 -15.58 -12.01 12.99
N GLY A 370 -15.73 -11.50 14.22
CA GLY A 370 -15.50 -12.24 15.44
C GLY A 370 -14.03 -12.68 15.62
N VAL A 371 -13.09 -11.87 15.11
CA VAL A 371 -11.64 -12.09 15.25
C VAL A 371 -11.13 -11.21 16.38
N PRO A 372 -10.38 -11.75 17.36
CA PRO A 372 -9.86 -10.93 18.44
C PRO A 372 -8.97 -9.81 17.94
N VAL A 373 -9.10 -8.64 18.58
CA VAL A 373 -8.18 -7.52 18.36
C VAL A 373 -6.82 -7.96 18.91
N VAL A 374 -5.85 -8.17 18.03
CA VAL A 374 -4.47 -8.34 18.47
C VAL A 374 -3.97 -6.97 18.90
N VAL A 375 -4.17 -6.63 20.16
CA VAL A 375 -3.49 -5.49 20.79
C VAL A 375 -2.04 -5.93 20.89
N LEU A 376 -1.18 -5.43 20.01
CA LEU A 376 0.26 -5.54 20.26
C LEU A 376 0.51 -4.84 21.60
N PRO A 377 1.09 -5.54 22.60
CA PRO A 377 1.32 -4.93 23.90
C PRO A 377 2.21 -3.71 23.70
N ALA A 378 1.78 -2.57 24.24
CA ALA A 378 2.66 -1.43 24.42
C ALA A 378 3.83 -1.93 25.28
N LEU A 379 5.01 -2.04 24.67
CA LEU A 379 6.23 -2.34 25.42
C LEU A 379 6.47 -1.15 26.36
N SER A 380 6.02 -1.31 27.61
CA SER A 380 6.45 -0.44 28.71
C SER A 380 7.96 -0.59 28.84
N LEU A 381 8.70 0.40 28.43
CA LEU A 381 10.11 0.53 28.77
C LEU A 381 10.20 0.82 30.27
N PRO A 382 11.00 0.08 31.06
CA PRO A 382 11.38 0.55 32.36
C PRO A 382 12.27 1.78 32.17
N LEU A 383 11.84 2.90 32.76
CA LEU A 383 12.69 4.06 32.97
C LEU A 383 13.80 3.66 33.96
N SER A 384 15.02 3.53 33.46
CA SER A 384 16.24 3.54 34.27
C SER A 384 17.37 4.14 33.45
#